data_a12bf257a0d4c5cbff3789eed799e340
#
_entry.id   a12bf257a0d4c5cbff3789eed799e340
#
_cell.length_a   1.000
_cell.length_b   1.000
_cell.length_c   1.000
_cell.angle_alpha   90.00
_cell.angle_beta   90.00
_cell.angle_gamma   90.00
#
_symmetry.space_group_name_H-M   'P 1'
#
loop_
_entity.id
_entity.type
_entity.pdbx_description
1 polymer ?
#
loop_
_entity_poly.entity_id
_entity_poly.type
_entity_poly.pdbx_seq_one_letter_code
_entity_poly.pdbx_strand_id
1 'polypeptide(L)'
;MKAYKGSFKKKNGDSREMVFARLYDLPEKFLNDKVQGAGSEQTYPEGMELVWDLEADNFRVFNWKSAEGSTKEIEIDSALFDVR
;
A
#
# COMPACT_ATOMS: atom_id res chain seq x y z
N MET A 1 7.36 4.14 -11.62
CA MET A 1 5.97 4.00 -11.18
C MET A 1 5.76 4.80 -9.90
N LYS A 2 4.52 5.13 -9.60
CA LYS A 2 4.20 5.93 -8.43
C LYS A 2 4.15 5.12 -7.16
N ALA A 3 4.67 5.71 -6.09
CA ALA A 3 4.51 5.21 -4.73
C ALA A 3 4.19 6.40 -3.83
N TYR A 4 3.90 6.12 -2.58
CA TYR A 4 3.49 7.16 -1.63
C TYR A 4 4.18 6.96 -0.31
N LYS A 5 4.53 8.07 0.32
CA LYS A 5 5.07 8.08 1.67
C LYS A 5 4.13 8.88 2.57
N GLY A 6 3.60 8.24 3.59
CA GLY A 6 2.66 8.86 4.50
C GLY A 6 2.75 8.29 5.90
N SER A 7 2.18 9.01 6.85
CA SER A 7 2.11 8.59 8.24
C SER A 7 0.67 8.59 8.71
N PHE A 8 0.34 7.69 9.61
CA PHE A 8 -0.98 7.66 10.23
C PHE A 8 -0.87 7.21 11.68
N LYS A 9 -1.89 7.54 12.47
CA LYS A 9 -1.96 7.09 13.86
C LYS A 9 -2.61 5.74 13.96
N LYS A 10 -1.96 4.84 14.70
CA LYS A 10 -2.54 3.56 15.07
C LYS A 10 -3.55 3.73 16.18
N LYS A 11 -4.32 2.68 16.46
CA LYS A 11 -5.30 2.66 17.54
C LYS A 11 -4.69 2.94 18.91
N ASN A 12 -3.43 2.54 19.12
CA ASN A 12 -2.72 2.77 20.38
C ASN A 12 -2.14 4.17 20.52
N GLY A 13 -2.35 5.05 19.54
CA GLY A 13 -1.85 6.42 19.54
C GLY A 13 -0.47 6.61 18.94
N ASP A 14 0.23 5.53 18.59
CA ASP A 14 1.54 5.63 17.96
C ASP A 14 1.41 5.99 16.49
N SER A 15 2.37 6.79 15.99
CA SER A 15 2.45 7.10 14.56
C SER A 15 3.19 6.00 13.83
N ARG A 16 2.70 5.66 12.64
CA ARG A 16 3.38 4.74 11.73
C ARG A 16 3.63 5.42 10.41
N GLU A 17 4.90 5.43 9.97
CA GLU A 17 5.27 5.88 8.64
C GLU A 17 5.30 4.67 7.71
N MET A 18 4.72 4.83 6.52
CA MET A 18 4.71 3.80 5.49
C MET A 18 5.17 4.37 4.17
N VAL A 19 5.91 3.56 3.44
CA VAL A 19 6.16 3.76 2.02
C VAL A 19 5.42 2.64 1.29
N PHE A 20 4.47 3.00 0.44
CA PHE A 20 3.57 2.02 -0.15
C PHE A 20 3.22 2.35 -1.60
N ALA A 21 2.82 1.33 -2.34
CA ALA A 21 2.25 1.49 -3.67
C ALA A 21 0.77 1.11 -3.60
N ARG A 22 -0.08 1.87 -4.28
CA ARG A 22 -1.50 1.55 -4.38
C ARG A 22 -1.67 0.41 -5.38
N LEU A 23 -2.64 -0.47 -5.14
CA LEU A 23 -2.78 -1.69 -5.94
C LEU A 23 -2.97 -1.41 -7.43
N TYR A 24 -3.69 -0.36 -7.79
CA TYR A 24 -3.90 -0.05 -9.20
C TYR A 24 -2.65 0.50 -9.90
N ASP A 25 -1.62 0.89 -9.14
CA ASP A 25 -0.33 1.32 -9.69
C ASP A 25 0.65 0.16 -9.87
N LEU A 26 0.35 -1.00 -9.31
CA LEU A 26 1.21 -2.17 -9.40
C LEU A 26 1.09 -2.83 -10.78
N PRO A 27 2.20 -3.42 -11.29
CA PRO A 27 2.12 -4.21 -12.51
C PRO A 27 1.14 -5.38 -12.34
N GLU A 28 0.35 -5.63 -13.37
CA GLU A 28 -0.69 -6.66 -13.33
C GLU A 28 -0.12 -8.04 -13.00
N LYS A 29 1.02 -8.39 -13.57
CA LYS A 29 1.67 -9.68 -13.30
C LYS A 29 2.05 -9.83 -11.84
N PHE A 30 2.60 -8.77 -11.25
CA PHE A 30 2.97 -8.78 -9.85
C PHE A 30 1.74 -8.95 -8.97
N LEU A 31 0.69 -8.18 -9.27
CA LEU A 31 -0.55 -8.23 -8.49
C LEU A 31 -1.19 -9.61 -8.57
N ASN A 32 -1.27 -10.20 -9.76
CA ASN A 32 -1.83 -11.53 -9.94
C ASN A 32 -1.04 -12.59 -9.19
N ASP A 33 0.29 -12.49 -9.18
CA ASP A 33 1.14 -13.42 -8.47
C ASP A 33 0.91 -13.37 -6.95
N LYS A 34 0.77 -12.15 -6.41
CA LYS A 34 0.65 -11.94 -4.97
C LYS A 34 -0.75 -12.18 -4.41
N VAL A 35 -1.79 -11.96 -5.22
CA VAL A 35 -3.17 -12.17 -4.77
C VAL A 35 -3.75 -13.49 -5.25
N GLN A 36 -2.96 -14.33 -5.87
CA GLN A 36 -3.40 -15.60 -6.38
C GLN A 36 -3.93 -16.48 -5.23
N GLY A 37 -5.17 -16.95 -5.37
CA GLY A 37 -5.82 -17.75 -4.35
C GLY A 37 -6.48 -16.95 -3.24
N ALA A 38 -6.21 -15.66 -3.16
CA ALA A 38 -6.86 -14.79 -2.18
C ALA A 38 -8.30 -14.45 -2.57
N GLY A 39 -8.64 -14.51 -3.81
CA GLY A 39 -9.94 -14.58 -4.46
C GLY A 39 -11.09 -13.75 -3.95
N SER A 40 -10.99 -13.10 -2.87
CA SER A 40 -12.12 -12.39 -2.30
C SER A 40 -11.98 -10.88 -2.49
N GLU A 41 -13.03 -10.29 -2.98
CA GLU A 41 -13.17 -8.85 -2.97
C GLU A 41 -13.37 -8.43 -1.53
N GLN A 42 -12.29 -8.05 -0.87
CA GLN A 42 -12.39 -7.52 0.47
C GLN A 42 -12.77 -6.06 0.40
N THR A 43 -13.85 -5.71 1.08
CA THR A 43 -14.23 -4.33 1.24
C THR A 43 -13.68 -3.81 2.57
N TYR A 44 -13.09 -2.63 2.53
CA TYR A 44 -12.55 -1.98 3.71
C TYR A 44 -13.45 -0.81 4.09
N PRO A 45 -13.51 -0.44 5.38
CA PRO A 45 -14.24 0.75 5.78
C PRO A 45 -13.77 1.98 5.02
N GLU A 46 -14.67 2.94 4.85
CA GLU A 46 -14.34 4.20 4.19
C GLU A 46 -13.11 4.83 4.86
N GLY A 47 -12.18 5.30 4.05
CA GLY A 47 -10.93 5.89 4.52
C GLY A 47 -9.80 4.88 4.73
N MET A 48 -10.07 3.59 4.55
CA MET A 48 -9.04 2.56 4.61
C MET A 48 -8.82 1.96 3.23
N GLU A 49 -7.57 1.61 2.93
CA GLU A 49 -7.21 1.06 1.64
C GLU A 49 -6.13 0.00 1.80
N LEU A 50 -6.30 -1.12 1.11
CA LEU A 50 -5.26 -2.13 1.02
C LEU A 50 -4.19 -1.65 0.04
N VAL A 51 -2.95 -1.64 0.50
CA VAL A 51 -1.80 -1.18 -0.28
C VAL A 51 -0.65 -2.17 -0.15
N TRP A 52 0.35 -2.03 -1.01
CA TRP A 52 1.58 -2.82 -0.91
C TRP A 52 2.61 -2.00 -0.14
N ASP A 53 3.00 -2.48 1.04
CA ASP A 53 4.01 -1.85 1.87
C ASP A 53 5.39 -2.27 1.37
N LEU A 54 6.13 -1.31 0.83
CA LEU A 54 7.45 -1.57 0.23
C LEU A 54 8.49 -1.97 1.28
N GLU A 55 8.36 -1.47 2.49
CA GLU A 55 9.31 -1.80 3.56
C GLU A 55 9.03 -3.17 4.16
N ALA A 56 7.75 -3.53 4.30
CA ALA A 56 7.36 -4.82 4.84
C ALA A 56 7.36 -5.93 3.78
N ASP A 57 7.42 -5.56 2.51
CA ASP A 57 7.31 -6.50 1.39
C ASP A 57 6.05 -7.35 1.49
N ASN A 58 4.94 -6.71 1.82
CA ASN A 58 3.66 -7.39 2.04
C ASN A 58 2.51 -6.39 1.93
N PHE A 59 1.29 -6.93 1.85
CA PHE A 59 0.10 -6.11 1.87
C PHE A 59 -0.16 -5.57 3.28
N ARG A 60 -0.60 -4.32 3.34
CA ARG A 60 -1.00 -3.65 4.58
C ARG A 60 -2.19 -2.74 4.30
N VAL A 61 -2.91 -2.37 5.32
CA VAL A 61 -4.00 -1.41 5.20
C VAL A 61 -3.49 -0.03 5.65
N PHE A 62 -3.67 0.96 4.79
CA PHE A 62 -3.35 2.34 5.10
C PHE A 62 -4.64 3.07 5.47
N ASN A 63 -4.63 3.77 6.59
CA ASN A 63 -5.79 4.50 7.08
C ASN A 63 -5.66 5.98 6.70
N TRP A 64 -6.36 6.36 5.64
CA TRP A 64 -6.35 7.74 5.15
C TRP A 64 -7.00 8.71 6.11
N LYS A 65 -7.96 8.26 6.91
CA LYS A 65 -8.65 9.13 7.88
C LYS A 65 -7.76 9.57 9.02
N SER A 66 -6.84 8.73 9.43
CA SER A 66 -5.88 9.05 10.48
C SER A 66 -4.52 9.46 9.96
N ALA A 67 -4.42 9.72 8.65
CA ALA A 67 -3.18 10.18 8.04
C ALA A 67 -2.75 11.51 8.64
N GLU A 68 -1.47 11.60 8.99
CA GLU A 68 -0.88 12.79 9.57
C GLU A 68 -0.17 13.58 8.47
N GLY A 69 -0.58 14.83 8.29
CA GLY A 69 -0.02 15.68 7.26
C GLY A 69 -0.38 15.23 5.86
N SER A 70 0.41 15.65 4.88
CA SER A 70 0.18 15.30 3.48
C SER A 70 0.97 14.08 3.09
N THR A 71 0.30 13.12 2.46
CA THR A 71 0.96 11.97 1.83
C THR A 71 1.71 12.46 0.60
N LYS A 72 2.99 12.10 0.51
CA LYS A 72 3.84 12.52 -0.61
C LYS A 72 3.89 11.45 -1.69
N GLU A 73 3.71 11.88 -2.94
CA GLU A 73 3.92 11.02 -4.08
C GLU A 73 5.40 10.97 -4.42
N ILE A 74 5.93 9.77 -4.61
CA ILE A 74 7.31 9.55 -4.97
C ILE A 74 7.38 8.66 -6.21
N GLU A 75 8.50 8.72 -6.91
CA GLU A 75 8.74 7.86 -8.08
C GLU A 75 9.68 6.74 -7.70
N ILE A 76 9.30 5.50 -8.04
CA ILE A 76 10.14 4.32 -7.79
C ILE A 76 10.32 3.53 -9.08
N ASP A 77 11.34 2.68 -9.10
CA ASP A 77 11.63 1.84 -10.24
C ASP A 77 10.67 0.65 -10.28
N SER A 78 9.92 0.53 -11.37
CA SER A 78 8.97 -0.57 -11.55
C SER A 78 9.66 -1.94 -11.60
N ALA A 79 10.97 -1.97 -11.85
CA ALA A 79 11.73 -3.22 -11.82
C ALA A 79 11.70 -3.91 -10.47
N LEU A 80 11.41 -3.17 -9.39
CA LEU A 80 11.22 -3.76 -8.06
C LEU A 80 10.08 -4.80 -8.03
N PHE A 81 9.18 -4.72 -8.98
CA PHE A 81 8.00 -5.58 -9.05
C PHE A 81 8.07 -6.58 -10.21
N ASP A 82 9.24 -6.77 -10.79
CA ASP A 82 9.39 -7.75 -11.85
C ASP A 82 9.19 -9.15 -11.29
N VAL A 83 8.27 -9.88 -11.89
CA VAL A 83 8.00 -11.28 -11.55
C VAL A 83 8.86 -12.15 -12.47
N ARG A 84 9.73 -12.94 -11.88
CA ARG A 84 10.60 -13.86 -12.60
C ARG A 84 10.09 -15.28 -12.54
#